data_fbab655bec9785cddc9dd63046a2e1cc
#
_entry.id   fbab655bec9785cddc9dd63046a2e1cc
#
_cell.length_a   1.000
_cell.length_b   1.000
_cell.length_c   1.000
_cell.angle_alpha   90.00
_cell.angle_beta   90.00
_cell.angle_gamma   90.00
#
_symmetry.space_group_name_H-M   'P 1'
#
loop_
_entity.id
_entity.type
_entity.pdbx_description
1 polymer ?
#
loop_
_entity_poly.entity_id
_entity_poly.type
_entity_poly.pdbx_seq_one_letter_code
_entity_poly.pdbx_strand_id
1 'polypeptide(L)'
;MRSLRPVGTKTRSLTTRNVWTAQQYITREEKYGSHNYHPLPVVLAKGKGCKVWDVEGKEYYDFLSAYSAVNQGHCHPKIVQALTDQAQTLSLTSRAFFNNVLGEYEEYMTKLFGFERILPMNTGVEGGETAVKLARRWAYDVKGVPENQAKVIFAKNNFWGRTMSAVSASNDKEAYGGFGPFMPGFSSVPYNDLGALEKVFEKEGKNIAAFMVEPIQGEAGVVVPDDGYLKRVRELCTKHNILWIADEVQTGLARTGKMLAVDYEGVKPDILILGKALSGGMYPVSAVLASDEIMLTIKPGQHGSTYGGNPLGCKVAMAALDVLKEEKLAENAFKLGNHFRADMQKFASTSSVLEGVRGRGLLNAIIITERPSQPSAWQLCLNLAEKGLLAKPTHGNIIRLAPPLCMTATQLDDCTAIIKEVLTEAEA
;
A
#
# COMPACT_ATOMS: atom_id res chain seq x y z
N MET A 1 40.65 39.39 -41.84
CA MET A 1 40.28 37.99 -41.98
C MET A 1 41.01 37.18 -40.90
N ARG A 2 40.37 36.85 -39.77
CA ARG A 2 40.92 35.97 -38.74
C ARG A 2 40.22 34.60 -38.91
N SER A 3 40.99 33.58 -39.20
CA SER A 3 40.51 32.20 -39.36
C SER A 3 40.07 31.62 -38.03
N LEU A 4 38.82 31.18 -37.95
CA LEU A 4 38.29 30.39 -36.86
C LEU A 4 38.78 28.94 -36.98
N ARG A 5 39.50 28.44 -35.98
CA ARG A 5 39.87 27.01 -35.85
C ARG A 5 38.66 26.23 -35.36
N PRO A 6 38.41 25.02 -35.88
CA PRO A 6 37.31 24.19 -35.39
C PRO A 6 37.60 23.67 -33.97
N VAL A 7 36.63 23.84 -33.08
CA VAL A 7 36.64 23.25 -31.74
C VAL A 7 36.40 21.75 -31.90
N GLY A 8 37.44 20.94 -31.66
CA GLY A 8 37.33 19.50 -31.64
C GLY A 8 36.45 19.03 -30.45
N THR A 9 35.33 18.45 -30.79
CA THR A 9 34.49 17.71 -29.84
C THR A 9 35.24 16.46 -29.35
N LYS A 10 35.87 16.56 -28.17
CA LYS A 10 36.34 15.37 -27.46
C LYS A 10 35.12 14.57 -27.03
N THR A 11 34.83 13.51 -27.78
CA THR A 11 33.97 12.42 -27.29
C THR A 11 34.60 11.89 -26.00
N ARG A 12 34.05 12.27 -24.85
CA ARG A 12 34.35 11.59 -23.58
C ARG A 12 33.95 10.13 -23.74
N SER A 13 34.93 9.25 -23.81
CA SER A 13 34.74 7.82 -23.63
C SER A 13 33.94 7.66 -22.31
N LEU A 14 32.83 6.95 -22.39
CA LEU A 14 32.12 6.49 -21.22
C LEU A 14 33.09 5.56 -20.46
N THR A 15 33.80 6.15 -19.49
CA THR A 15 34.58 5.40 -18.53
C THR A 15 33.65 4.34 -17.96
N THR A 16 34.06 3.08 -18.10
CA THR A 16 33.48 1.94 -17.38
C THR A 16 33.31 2.35 -15.93
N ARG A 17 32.07 2.65 -15.52
CA ARG A 17 31.75 2.82 -14.10
C ARG A 17 32.16 1.50 -13.45
N ASN A 18 33.09 1.54 -12.51
CA ASN A 18 33.30 0.39 -11.62
C ASN A 18 31.96 0.02 -11.04
N VAL A 19 31.33 -1.02 -11.56
CA VAL A 19 30.09 -1.56 -11.03
C VAL A 19 30.48 -2.25 -9.74
N TRP A 20 30.02 -1.72 -8.63
CA TRP A 20 30.24 -2.35 -7.31
C TRP A 20 29.52 -3.70 -7.27
N THR A 21 30.10 -4.64 -6.54
CA THR A 21 29.43 -5.91 -6.22
C THR A 21 28.25 -5.66 -5.27
N ALA A 22 27.29 -6.57 -5.23
CA ALA A 22 26.18 -6.51 -4.29
C ALA A 22 26.67 -6.30 -2.85
N GLN A 23 27.70 -7.02 -2.42
CA GLN A 23 28.29 -6.86 -1.09
C GLN A 23 28.84 -5.46 -0.81
N GLN A 24 29.42 -4.79 -1.80
CA GLN A 24 29.93 -3.42 -1.63
C GLN A 24 28.78 -2.41 -1.43
N TYR A 25 27.64 -2.60 -2.13
CA TYR A 25 26.44 -1.78 -1.91
C TYR A 25 25.84 -2.02 -0.52
N ILE A 26 25.69 -3.28 -0.10
CA ILE A 26 25.17 -3.67 1.22
C ILE A 26 26.05 -3.08 2.33
N THR A 27 27.37 -3.30 2.27
CA THR A 27 28.31 -2.77 3.28
C THR A 27 28.26 -1.24 3.38
N ARG A 28 28.04 -0.56 2.26
CA ARG A 28 27.89 0.90 2.25
C ARG A 28 26.61 1.36 2.93
N GLU A 29 25.48 0.70 2.63
CA GLU A 29 24.19 1.00 3.25
C GLU A 29 24.22 0.71 4.76
N GLU A 30 24.78 -0.43 5.16
CA GLU A 30 25.00 -0.79 6.58
C GLU A 30 25.87 0.24 7.33
N LYS A 31 26.90 0.80 6.67
CA LYS A 31 27.76 1.78 7.30
C LYS A 31 27.10 3.14 7.54
N TYR A 32 26.21 3.58 6.63
CA TYR A 32 25.65 4.94 6.63
C TYR A 32 24.16 4.99 6.90
N GLY A 33 23.45 3.87 6.83
CA GLY A 33 22.00 3.78 7.08
C GLY A 33 21.65 3.58 8.56
N SER A 34 20.35 3.63 8.85
CA SER A 34 19.81 3.54 10.22
C SER A 34 19.52 2.11 10.68
N HIS A 35 19.65 1.10 9.85
CA HIS A 35 19.36 -0.32 10.11
C HIS A 35 17.93 -0.59 10.62
N ASN A 36 16.97 0.22 10.19
CA ASN A 36 15.56 0.09 10.59
C ASN A 36 14.79 -0.98 9.79
N TYR A 37 15.43 -1.62 8.81
CA TYR A 37 14.91 -2.76 8.05
C TYR A 37 15.91 -3.92 8.06
N HIS A 38 15.40 -5.13 7.84
CA HIS A 38 16.18 -6.32 7.54
C HIS A 38 15.85 -6.77 6.10
N PRO A 39 16.55 -6.24 5.08
CA PRO A 39 16.31 -6.60 3.67
C PRO A 39 16.85 -7.96 3.32
N LEU A 40 16.29 -8.62 2.29
CA LEU A 40 16.94 -9.74 1.62
C LEU A 40 18.25 -9.25 0.96
N PRO A 41 19.32 -10.09 0.89
CA PRO A 41 20.63 -9.66 0.38
C PRO A 41 20.66 -9.57 -1.16
N VAL A 42 19.71 -8.84 -1.74
CA VAL A 42 19.57 -8.61 -3.19
C VAL A 42 19.61 -7.11 -3.45
N VAL A 43 20.52 -6.65 -4.30
CA VAL A 43 20.69 -5.22 -4.62
C VAL A 43 20.07 -4.92 -5.99
N LEU A 44 18.85 -4.43 -5.99
CA LEU A 44 18.10 -4.16 -7.22
C LEU A 44 18.59 -2.87 -7.91
N ALA A 45 18.73 -2.93 -9.25
CA ALA A 45 19.22 -1.82 -10.07
C ALA A 45 18.28 -1.43 -11.23
N LYS A 46 17.34 -2.31 -11.60
CA LYS A 46 16.43 -2.08 -12.74
C LYS A 46 15.09 -2.76 -12.49
N GLY A 47 14.01 -2.16 -13.00
CA GLY A 47 12.67 -2.75 -12.97
C GLY A 47 11.94 -2.49 -14.29
N LYS A 48 11.13 -3.46 -14.74
CA LYS A 48 10.23 -3.33 -15.88
C LYS A 48 9.06 -4.31 -15.78
N GLY A 49 7.83 -3.81 -15.76
CA GLY A 49 6.64 -4.64 -15.62
C GLY A 49 6.67 -5.42 -14.31
N CYS A 50 6.55 -6.75 -14.34
CA CYS A 50 6.61 -7.61 -13.16
C CYS A 50 8.01 -8.14 -12.82
N LYS A 51 9.06 -7.66 -13.51
CA LYS A 51 10.43 -8.12 -13.35
C LYS A 51 11.35 -7.03 -12.82
N VAL A 52 12.34 -7.46 -12.05
CA VAL A 52 13.43 -6.62 -11.53
C VAL A 52 14.78 -7.32 -11.78
N TRP A 53 15.84 -6.55 -11.82
CA TRP A 53 17.22 -7.05 -12.00
C TRP A 53 18.12 -6.48 -10.93
N ASP A 54 19.00 -7.31 -10.42
CA ASP A 54 20.04 -6.89 -9.49
C ASP A 54 21.23 -6.22 -10.20
N VAL A 55 22.19 -5.76 -9.40
CA VAL A 55 23.42 -5.11 -9.90
C VAL A 55 24.34 -6.05 -10.67
N GLU A 56 24.17 -7.36 -10.56
CA GLU A 56 24.92 -8.40 -11.24
C GLU A 56 24.21 -8.88 -12.51
N GLY A 57 22.98 -8.35 -12.76
CA GLY A 57 22.19 -8.63 -13.95
C GLY A 57 21.27 -9.83 -13.84
N LYS A 58 21.17 -10.47 -12.68
CA LYS A 58 20.21 -11.55 -12.45
C LYS A 58 18.79 -11.00 -12.46
N GLU A 59 17.90 -11.68 -13.17
CA GLU A 59 16.49 -11.35 -13.29
C GLU A 59 15.67 -12.05 -12.22
N TYR A 60 14.66 -11.34 -11.71
CA TYR A 60 13.70 -11.85 -10.73
C TYR A 60 12.28 -11.44 -11.08
N TYR A 61 11.30 -12.29 -10.77
CA TYR A 61 9.92 -11.87 -10.61
C TYR A 61 9.73 -11.15 -9.26
N ASP A 62 9.09 -9.98 -9.30
CA ASP A 62 8.78 -9.22 -8.09
C ASP A 62 7.42 -9.67 -7.54
N PHE A 63 7.42 -10.40 -6.40
CA PHE A 63 6.21 -10.81 -5.70
C PHE A 63 5.91 -9.98 -4.45
N LEU A 64 6.56 -8.82 -4.32
CA LEU A 64 6.28 -7.85 -3.25
C LEU A 64 5.65 -6.56 -3.77
N SER A 65 6.01 -6.11 -4.98
CA SER A 65 5.55 -4.85 -5.61
C SER A 65 5.66 -3.65 -4.69
N ALA A 66 6.76 -3.53 -3.93
CA ALA A 66 6.94 -2.51 -2.91
C ALA A 66 5.69 -2.39 -2.00
N TYR A 67 5.20 -3.52 -1.50
CA TYR A 67 3.98 -3.62 -0.66
C TYR A 67 2.72 -3.09 -1.36
N SER A 68 2.52 -3.46 -2.62
CA SER A 68 1.39 -3.03 -3.47
C SER A 68 1.46 -1.56 -3.92
N ALA A 69 2.65 -0.97 -4.02
CA ALA A 69 2.83 0.36 -4.58
C ALA A 69 3.04 0.34 -6.10
N VAL A 70 3.46 -0.79 -6.67
CA VAL A 70 3.80 -0.95 -8.10
C VAL A 70 2.76 -1.84 -8.81
N ASN A 71 1.47 -1.58 -8.59
CA ASN A 71 0.37 -2.37 -9.17
C ASN A 71 0.43 -2.37 -10.71
N GLN A 72 0.74 -1.22 -11.31
CA GLN A 72 0.82 -1.02 -12.76
C GLN A 72 2.09 -1.62 -13.39
N GLY A 73 2.99 -2.17 -12.58
CA GLY A 73 4.30 -2.65 -13.00
C GLY A 73 5.39 -1.58 -12.90
N HIS A 74 6.64 -2.05 -12.78
CA HIS A 74 7.80 -1.19 -12.71
C HIS A 74 7.96 -0.35 -13.98
N CYS A 75 8.22 0.95 -13.79
CA CYS A 75 8.55 1.90 -14.86
C CYS A 75 7.54 1.88 -16.03
N HIS A 76 6.24 1.90 -15.72
CA HIS A 76 5.20 1.90 -16.75
C HIS A 76 5.33 3.10 -17.68
N PRO A 77 5.42 2.93 -19.03
CA PRO A 77 5.77 4.00 -19.97
C PRO A 77 4.87 5.24 -19.89
N LYS A 78 3.55 5.05 -19.80
CA LYS A 78 2.56 6.15 -19.69
C LYS A 78 2.77 6.97 -18.41
N ILE A 79 3.09 6.32 -17.29
CA ILE A 79 3.30 6.99 -16.01
C ILE A 79 4.65 7.73 -16.00
N VAL A 80 5.71 7.08 -16.53
CA VAL A 80 7.03 7.72 -16.70
C VAL A 80 6.93 8.95 -17.59
N GLN A 81 6.16 8.89 -18.68
CA GLN A 81 5.97 10.03 -19.59
C GLN A 81 5.26 11.18 -18.87
N ALA A 82 4.18 10.91 -18.14
CA ALA A 82 3.46 11.93 -17.38
C ALA A 82 4.36 12.62 -16.32
N LEU A 83 5.21 11.83 -15.63
CA LEU A 83 6.21 12.35 -14.71
C LEU A 83 7.19 13.29 -15.42
N THR A 84 7.76 12.84 -16.54
CA THR A 84 8.80 13.58 -17.28
C THR A 84 8.28 14.90 -17.84
N ASP A 85 7.10 14.88 -18.45
CA ASP A 85 6.50 16.06 -19.06
C ASP A 85 6.14 17.11 -17.99
N GLN A 86 5.55 16.67 -16.91
CA GLN A 86 5.15 17.58 -15.82
C GLN A 86 6.36 18.11 -15.04
N ALA A 87 7.42 17.31 -14.86
CA ALA A 87 8.65 17.74 -14.22
C ALA A 87 9.36 18.87 -14.96
N GLN A 88 9.26 18.87 -16.30
CA GLN A 88 9.81 19.94 -17.16
C GLN A 88 8.94 21.20 -17.22
N THR A 89 7.69 21.13 -16.76
CA THR A 89 6.73 22.24 -16.83
C THR A 89 6.59 22.96 -15.50
N LEU A 90 6.11 22.25 -14.47
CA LEU A 90 5.87 22.80 -13.14
C LEU A 90 5.75 21.66 -12.14
N SER A 91 6.68 21.54 -11.19
CA SER A 91 6.69 20.44 -10.22
C SER A 91 5.99 20.77 -8.91
N LEU A 92 6.13 22.00 -8.40
CA LEU A 92 5.63 22.38 -7.06
C LEU A 92 5.29 23.88 -7.03
N THR A 93 4.12 24.20 -6.43
CA THR A 93 3.70 25.60 -6.14
C THR A 93 3.36 25.79 -4.67
N SER A 94 3.35 24.74 -3.85
CA SER A 94 2.61 24.69 -2.57
C SER A 94 1.12 25.05 -2.74
N ARG A 95 0.40 25.26 -1.63
CA ARG A 95 -0.99 25.73 -1.64
C ARG A 95 -1.13 27.26 -1.44
N ALA A 96 -0.01 27.97 -1.54
CA ALA A 96 -0.03 29.44 -1.53
C ALA A 96 -0.59 30.02 -2.83
N PHE A 97 -0.54 29.26 -3.91
CA PHE A 97 -1.05 29.64 -5.24
C PHE A 97 -1.92 28.53 -5.82
N PHE A 98 -2.83 28.91 -6.70
CA PHE A 98 -3.50 27.95 -7.58
C PHE A 98 -2.55 27.48 -8.67
N ASN A 99 -2.80 26.27 -9.21
CA ASN A 99 -2.17 25.77 -10.41
C ASN A 99 -3.21 25.10 -11.31
N ASN A 100 -2.86 24.91 -12.57
CA ASN A 100 -3.78 24.40 -13.59
C ASN A 100 -4.01 22.88 -13.56
N VAL A 101 -3.36 22.14 -12.65
CA VAL A 101 -3.44 20.68 -12.59
C VAL A 101 -4.26 20.18 -11.42
N LEU A 102 -4.16 20.84 -10.26
CA LEU A 102 -4.76 20.32 -9.03
C LEU A 102 -6.28 20.19 -9.14
N GLY A 103 -6.98 21.22 -9.64
CA GLY A 103 -8.45 21.16 -9.80
C GLY A 103 -8.90 20.08 -10.77
N GLU A 104 -8.14 19.82 -11.85
CA GLU A 104 -8.37 18.70 -12.78
C GLU A 104 -8.25 17.35 -12.04
N TYR A 105 -7.22 17.18 -11.22
CA TYR A 105 -7.01 15.98 -10.41
C TYR A 105 -8.13 15.79 -9.37
N GLU A 106 -8.49 16.86 -8.67
CA GLU A 106 -9.58 16.81 -7.67
C GLU A 106 -10.91 16.41 -8.30
N GLU A 107 -11.27 16.96 -9.43
CA GLU A 107 -12.47 16.60 -10.20
C GLU A 107 -12.40 15.15 -10.69
N TYR A 108 -11.27 14.73 -11.24
CA TYR A 108 -11.05 13.35 -11.72
C TYR A 108 -11.25 12.34 -10.59
N MET A 109 -10.62 12.56 -9.43
CA MET A 109 -10.68 11.65 -8.28
C MET A 109 -12.10 11.58 -7.67
N THR A 110 -12.74 12.73 -7.48
CA THR A 110 -14.08 12.78 -6.90
C THR A 110 -15.12 12.08 -7.79
N LYS A 111 -15.03 12.26 -9.10
CA LYS A 111 -15.89 11.55 -10.07
C LYS A 111 -15.62 10.06 -10.10
N LEU A 112 -14.32 9.64 -10.08
CA LEU A 112 -13.96 8.24 -10.18
C LEU A 112 -14.43 7.43 -8.97
N PHE A 113 -14.28 7.98 -7.75
CA PHE A 113 -14.60 7.28 -6.51
C PHE A 113 -15.96 7.68 -5.91
N GLY A 114 -16.66 8.62 -6.55
CA GLY A 114 -18.02 9.03 -6.16
C GLY A 114 -18.09 9.79 -4.85
N PHE A 115 -17.06 10.55 -4.47
CA PHE A 115 -17.04 11.44 -3.30
C PHE A 115 -17.18 12.91 -3.73
N GLU A 116 -17.54 13.77 -2.77
CA GLU A 116 -17.74 15.21 -3.03
C GLU A 116 -16.43 15.99 -2.97
N ARG A 117 -15.49 15.57 -2.09
CA ARG A 117 -14.23 16.26 -1.86
C ARG A 117 -13.06 15.30 -1.74
N ILE A 118 -11.88 15.85 -2.03
CA ILE A 118 -10.59 15.18 -1.84
C ILE A 118 -9.61 16.14 -1.17
N LEU A 119 -8.75 15.61 -0.31
CA LEU A 119 -7.57 16.28 0.23
C LEU A 119 -6.33 15.45 -0.13
N PRO A 120 -5.52 15.91 -1.11
CA PRO A 120 -4.30 15.20 -1.50
C PRO A 120 -3.20 15.37 -0.46
N MET A 121 -2.48 14.27 -0.19
CA MET A 121 -1.30 14.21 0.66
C MET A 121 -0.18 13.44 -0.09
N ASN A 122 0.87 13.01 0.62
CA ASN A 122 2.03 12.37 -0.03
C ASN A 122 2.14 10.89 0.33
N THR A 123 2.09 10.55 1.61
CA THR A 123 2.22 9.17 2.10
C THR A 123 0.90 8.66 2.65
N GLY A 124 0.74 7.32 2.68
CA GLY A 124 -0.46 6.70 3.25
C GLY A 124 -0.69 7.12 4.71
N VAL A 125 0.37 7.25 5.50
CA VAL A 125 0.26 7.69 6.90
C VAL A 125 -0.19 9.14 7.02
N GLU A 126 0.22 10.06 6.14
CA GLU A 126 -0.33 11.42 6.11
C GLU A 126 -1.83 11.39 5.77
N GLY A 127 -2.27 10.48 4.89
CA GLY A 127 -3.68 10.22 4.65
C GLY A 127 -4.41 9.76 5.91
N GLY A 128 -3.83 8.81 6.65
CA GLY A 128 -4.37 8.34 7.93
C GLY A 128 -4.47 9.45 8.99
N GLU A 129 -3.41 10.24 9.17
CA GLU A 129 -3.41 11.40 10.07
C GLU A 129 -4.49 12.41 9.68
N THR A 130 -4.64 12.68 8.39
CA THR A 130 -5.67 13.57 7.85
C THR A 130 -7.07 13.04 8.15
N ALA A 131 -7.33 11.76 7.90
CA ALA A 131 -8.61 11.12 8.17
C ALA A 131 -8.98 11.14 9.65
N VAL A 132 -8.03 10.87 10.55
CA VAL A 132 -8.22 10.95 12.00
C VAL A 132 -8.52 12.39 12.44
N LYS A 133 -7.83 13.39 11.89
CA LYS A 133 -8.09 14.81 12.17
C LYS A 133 -9.48 15.24 11.68
N LEU A 134 -9.87 14.84 10.46
CA LEU A 134 -11.22 15.09 9.91
C LEU A 134 -12.30 14.49 10.82
N ALA A 135 -12.12 13.20 11.20
CA ALA A 135 -13.10 12.51 12.05
C ALA A 135 -13.24 13.19 13.42
N ARG A 136 -12.13 13.56 14.08
CA ARG A 136 -12.19 14.29 15.35
C ARG A 136 -12.85 15.66 15.19
N ARG A 137 -12.52 16.40 14.13
CA ARG A 137 -13.12 17.71 13.88
C ARG A 137 -14.61 17.61 13.62
N TRP A 138 -15.03 16.69 12.79
CA TRP A 138 -16.45 16.39 12.55
C TRP A 138 -17.16 15.99 13.86
N ALA A 139 -16.53 15.18 14.70
CA ALA A 139 -17.12 14.77 15.97
C ALA A 139 -17.40 15.97 16.90
N TYR A 140 -16.52 16.97 16.91
CA TYR A 140 -16.73 18.20 17.70
C TYR A 140 -17.74 19.14 17.06
N ASP A 141 -17.61 19.41 15.78
CA ASP A 141 -18.37 20.46 15.09
C ASP A 141 -19.78 20.02 14.66
N VAL A 142 -19.97 18.72 14.34
CA VAL A 142 -21.20 18.16 13.77
C VAL A 142 -21.89 17.22 14.75
N LYS A 143 -21.18 16.23 15.29
CA LYS A 143 -21.77 15.24 16.21
C LYS A 143 -22.00 15.80 17.62
N GLY A 144 -21.29 16.85 18.03
CA GLY A 144 -21.42 17.48 19.34
C GLY A 144 -20.68 16.74 20.49
N VAL A 145 -19.63 16.01 20.16
CA VAL A 145 -18.76 15.41 21.17
C VAL A 145 -18.08 16.51 21.98
N PRO A 146 -18.04 16.43 23.33
CA PRO A 146 -17.34 17.44 24.14
C PRO A 146 -15.86 17.53 23.80
N GLU A 147 -15.29 18.72 23.90
CA GLU A 147 -13.89 19.01 23.60
C GLU A 147 -12.95 18.00 24.27
N ASN A 148 -11.94 17.52 23.54
CA ASN A 148 -10.92 16.54 23.97
C ASN A 148 -11.47 15.14 24.32
N GLN A 149 -12.73 14.81 24.00
CA GLN A 149 -13.32 13.51 24.29
C GLN A 149 -13.54 12.62 23.07
N ALA A 150 -13.29 13.12 21.86
CA ALA A 150 -13.46 12.36 20.62
C ALA A 150 -12.47 11.17 20.55
N LYS A 151 -13.02 9.97 20.39
CA LYS A 151 -12.29 8.70 20.31
C LYS A 151 -12.28 8.18 18.88
N VAL A 152 -11.20 7.48 18.51
CA VAL A 152 -11.13 6.71 17.27
C VAL A 152 -10.85 5.26 17.63
N ILE A 153 -11.67 4.36 17.09
CA ILE A 153 -11.53 2.92 17.30
C ILE A 153 -10.82 2.33 16.09
N PHE A 154 -9.89 1.41 16.33
CA PHE A 154 -9.14 0.68 15.31
C PHE A 154 -9.40 -0.81 15.40
N ALA A 155 -9.16 -1.55 14.34
CA ALA A 155 -9.05 -3.00 14.45
C ALA A 155 -7.67 -3.39 15.01
N LYS A 156 -7.60 -4.45 15.83
CA LYS A 156 -6.29 -5.01 16.24
C LYS A 156 -5.51 -5.48 15.03
N ASN A 157 -4.18 -5.43 15.13
CA ASN A 157 -3.21 -5.73 14.07
C ASN A 157 -3.33 -4.79 12.86
N ASN A 158 -3.88 -3.59 13.05
CA ASN A 158 -3.88 -2.55 12.02
C ASN A 158 -2.46 -2.09 11.69
N PHE A 159 -2.29 -1.66 10.44
CA PHE A 159 -1.08 -0.97 10.01
C PHE A 159 -1.44 0.17 9.06
N TRP A 160 -1.22 1.41 9.51
CA TRP A 160 -1.43 2.61 8.69
C TRP A 160 -0.25 3.59 8.71
N GLY A 161 0.91 3.13 9.23
CA GLY A 161 2.16 3.89 9.22
C GLY A 161 2.99 3.76 10.48
N ARG A 162 3.97 4.64 10.61
CA ARG A 162 4.98 4.64 11.68
C ARG A 162 5.12 5.99 12.40
N THR A 163 4.17 6.93 12.21
CA THR A 163 4.10 8.17 12.99
C THR A 163 3.68 7.89 14.44
N MET A 164 3.83 8.87 15.33
CA MET A 164 3.43 8.74 16.72
C MET A 164 1.95 8.37 16.86
N SER A 165 1.06 8.94 16.04
CA SER A 165 -0.36 8.57 16.03
C SER A 165 -0.55 7.12 15.55
N ALA A 166 0.12 6.72 14.47
CA ALA A 166 0.00 5.36 13.93
C ALA A 166 0.48 4.31 14.93
N VAL A 167 1.62 4.51 15.56
CA VAL A 167 2.12 3.57 16.58
C VAL A 167 1.28 3.59 17.86
N SER A 168 0.60 4.71 18.17
CA SER A 168 -0.37 4.77 19.27
C SER A 168 -1.60 3.88 19.07
N ALA A 169 -1.97 3.57 17.83
CA ALA A 169 -3.06 2.66 17.49
C ALA A 169 -2.61 1.20 17.32
N SER A 170 -1.29 0.96 17.28
CA SER A 170 -0.73 -0.36 17.00
C SER A 170 -0.83 -1.31 18.21
N ASN A 171 -1.00 -2.59 17.90
CA ASN A 171 -0.87 -3.70 18.87
C ASN A 171 0.41 -4.51 18.66
N ASP A 172 1.21 -4.16 17.66
CA ASP A 172 2.50 -4.77 17.40
C ASP A 172 3.57 -4.14 18.29
N LYS A 173 4.11 -4.94 19.23
CA LYS A 173 5.12 -4.49 20.19
C LYS A 173 6.40 -3.99 19.52
N GLU A 174 6.78 -4.53 18.37
CA GLU A 174 7.93 -4.04 17.60
C GLU A 174 7.69 -2.64 17.03
N ALA A 175 6.41 -2.31 16.74
CA ALA A 175 6.04 -1.01 16.21
C ALA A 175 5.93 0.08 17.29
N TYR A 176 5.37 -0.23 18.47
CA TYR A 176 5.08 0.78 19.50
C TYR A 176 6.03 0.77 20.69
N GLY A 177 6.79 -0.32 20.91
CA GLY A 177 7.65 -0.48 22.08
C GLY A 177 8.70 0.62 22.20
N GLY A 178 8.74 1.31 23.35
CA GLY A 178 9.71 2.38 23.63
C GLY A 178 9.38 3.76 23.05
N PHE A 179 8.24 3.94 22.35
CA PHE A 179 7.86 5.21 21.70
C PHE A 179 6.74 5.97 22.40
N GLY A 180 6.36 5.59 23.64
CA GLY A 180 5.41 6.39 24.45
C GLY A 180 5.98 7.76 24.87
N PRO A 181 5.12 8.71 25.34
CA PRO A 181 3.70 8.55 25.62
C PRO A 181 2.82 8.51 24.35
N PHE A 182 1.76 7.71 24.42
CA PHE A 182 0.89 7.49 23.26
C PHE A 182 -0.25 8.52 23.17
N MET A 183 -0.78 8.71 21.95
CA MET A 183 -1.88 9.62 21.69
C MET A 183 -3.16 9.14 22.42
N PRO A 184 -3.82 10.04 23.18
CA PRO A 184 -5.07 9.71 23.88
C PRO A 184 -6.26 9.57 22.91
N GLY A 185 -7.30 8.87 23.38
CA GLY A 185 -8.54 8.70 22.63
C GLY A 185 -8.49 7.63 21.55
N PHE A 186 -7.45 6.80 21.52
CA PHE A 186 -7.36 5.62 20.65
C PHE A 186 -7.62 4.35 21.44
N SER A 187 -8.38 3.44 20.84
CA SER A 187 -8.57 2.08 21.35
C SER A 187 -8.81 1.12 20.19
N SER A 188 -8.75 -0.20 20.45
CA SER A 188 -8.88 -1.20 19.40
C SER A 188 -9.82 -2.33 19.81
N VAL A 189 -10.47 -2.93 18.80
CA VAL A 189 -11.29 -4.16 18.92
C VAL A 189 -10.66 -5.26 18.04
N PRO A 190 -10.92 -6.54 18.30
CA PRO A 190 -10.47 -7.61 17.41
C PRO A 190 -10.98 -7.36 15.96
N TYR A 191 -10.11 -7.64 14.98
CA TYR A 191 -10.52 -7.61 13.57
C TYR A 191 -11.54 -8.72 13.29
N ASN A 192 -12.53 -8.43 12.44
CA ASN A 192 -13.60 -9.37 12.08
C ASN A 192 -14.51 -9.80 13.26
N ASP A 193 -14.51 -9.06 14.37
CA ASP A 193 -15.38 -9.30 15.54
C ASP A 193 -16.44 -8.20 15.66
N LEU A 194 -17.56 -8.40 14.98
CA LEU A 194 -18.69 -7.46 15.00
C LEU A 194 -19.33 -7.34 16.39
N GLY A 195 -19.32 -8.42 17.19
CA GLY A 195 -19.88 -8.39 18.54
C GLY A 195 -19.06 -7.52 19.48
N ALA A 196 -17.73 -7.57 19.39
CA ALA A 196 -16.85 -6.68 20.15
C ALA A 196 -17.01 -5.21 19.69
N LEU A 197 -17.15 -4.98 18.39
CA LEU A 197 -17.36 -3.64 17.82
C LEU A 197 -18.68 -3.04 18.31
N GLU A 198 -19.79 -3.79 18.21
CA GLU A 198 -21.12 -3.34 18.65
C GLU A 198 -21.15 -2.99 20.14
N LYS A 199 -20.57 -3.84 21.00
CA LYS A 199 -20.46 -3.57 22.45
C LYS A 199 -19.73 -2.25 22.76
N VAL A 200 -18.64 -1.96 22.04
CA VAL A 200 -17.91 -0.69 22.21
C VAL A 200 -18.76 0.49 21.76
N PHE A 201 -19.46 0.35 20.63
CA PHE A 201 -20.34 1.39 20.10
C PHE A 201 -21.55 1.66 21.03
N GLU A 202 -22.15 0.63 21.59
CA GLU A 202 -23.23 0.78 22.58
C GLU A 202 -22.76 1.48 23.85
N LYS A 203 -21.58 1.12 24.35
CA LYS A 203 -21.04 1.66 25.60
C LYS A 203 -20.53 3.11 25.46
N GLU A 204 -19.82 3.41 24.38
CA GLU A 204 -19.02 4.63 24.24
C GLU A 204 -19.38 5.46 23.00
N GLY A 205 -20.33 5.02 22.18
CA GLY A 205 -20.64 5.56 20.86
C GLY A 205 -20.86 7.07 20.82
N LYS A 206 -21.35 7.68 21.92
CA LYS A 206 -21.53 9.14 22.02
C LYS A 206 -20.24 9.91 21.80
N ASN A 207 -19.10 9.36 22.23
CA ASN A 207 -17.78 9.98 22.12
C ASN A 207 -16.91 9.41 20.99
N ILE A 208 -17.39 8.38 20.28
CA ILE A 208 -16.63 7.80 19.19
C ILE A 208 -16.81 8.64 17.91
N ALA A 209 -15.74 9.18 17.39
CA ALA A 209 -15.71 9.92 16.14
C ALA A 209 -15.74 8.97 14.92
N ALA A 210 -14.90 7.95 14.95
CA ALA A 210 -14.76 7.03 13.82
C ALA A 210 -14.31 5.62 14.26
N PHE A 211 -14.60 4.65 13.39
CA PHE A 211 -13.95 3.35 13.31
C PHE A 211 -13.09 3.32 12.04
N MET A 212 -11.78 3.09 12.20
CA MET A 212 -10.82 2.97 11.08
C MET A 212 -10.39 1.53 10.93
N VAL A 213 -10.53 1.00 9.71
CA VAL A 213 -10.22 -0.40 9.40
C VAL A 213 -9.74 -0.58 7.97
N GLU A 214 -8.76 -1.46 7.78
CA GLU A 214 -8.38 -1.98 6.46
C GLU A 214 -9.42 -3.00 6.00
N PRO A 215 -9.97 -2.92 4.77
CA PRO A 215 -10.90 -3.95 4.26
C PRO A 215 -10.32 -5.36 4.24
N ILE A 216 -9.01 -5.49 4.03
CA ILE A 216 -8.20 -6.69 4.23
C ILE A 216 -6.93 -6.22 4.93
N GLN A 217 -6.58 -6.78 6.06
CA GLN A 217 -5.35 -6.41 6.75
C GLN A 217 -4.14 -6.97 6.01
N GLY A 218 -3.38 -6.08 5.37
CA GLY A 218 -2.25 -6.46 4.53
C GLY A 218 -1.02 -6.86 5.33
N GLU A 219 -0.57 -5.98 6.22
CA GLU A 219 0.65 -6.16 7.01
C GLU A 219 0.52 -7.32 8.01
N ALA A 220 -0.66 -7.53 8.59
CA ALA A 220 -0.98 -8.66 9.47
C ALA A 220 -0.92 -10.04 8.77
N GLY A 221 -0.53 -10.09 7.49
CA GLY A 221 -0.40 -11.33 6.74
C GLY A 221 -1.60 -11.65 5.85
N VAL A 222 -2.19 -10.64 5.23
CA VAL A 222 -3.32 -10.75 4.29
C VAL A 222 -4.53 -11.41 4.95
N VAL A 223 -5.00 -10.83 6.05
CA VAL A 223 -6.17 -11.34 6.78
C VAL A 223 -7.43 -10.83 6.09
N VAL A 224 -8.14 -11.73 5.41
CA VAL A 224 -9.41 -11.46 4.73
C VAL A 224 -10.54 -11.67 5.75
N PRO A 225 -11.45 -10.71 5.94
CA PRO A 225 -12.57 -10.88 6.85
C PRO A 225 -13.65 -11.80 6.25
N ASP A 226 -14.58 -12.26 7.10
CA ASP A 226 -15.75 -13.00 6.67
C ASP A 226 -16.62 -12.18 5.71
N ASP A 227 -17.32 -12.84 4.80
CA ASP A 227 -18.25 -12.18 3.90
C ASP A 227 -19.36 -11.48 4.69
N GLY A 228 -19.67 -10.24 4.32
CA GLY A 228 -20.64 -9.38 4.99
C GLY A 228 -20.08 -8.55 6.16
N TYR A 229 -18.80 -8.72 6.53
CA TYR A 229 -18.18 -7.96 7.61
C TYR A 229 -18.23 -6.45 7.36
N LEU A 230 -17.77 -5.98 6.21
CA LEU A 230 -17.74 -4.54 5.89
C LEU A 230 -19.16 -3.94 5.77
N LYS A 231 -20.10 -4.71 5.23
CA LYS A 231 -21.50 -4.32 5.19
C LYS A 231 -22.04 -4.09 6.60
N ARG A 232 -21.76 -5.01 7.51
CA ARG A 232 -22.18 -4.88 8.91
C ARG A 232 -21.46 -3.75 9.64
N VAL A 233 -20.17 -3.51 9.33
CA VAL A 233 -19.43 -2.32 9.81
C VAL A 233 -20.16 -1.04 9.37
N ARG A 234 -20.55 -0.93 8.09
CA ARG A 234 -21.31 0.23 7.61
C ARG A 234 -22.62 0.42 8.37
N GLU A 235 -23.38 -0.66 8.57
CA GLU A 235 -24.65 -0.62 9.29
C GLU A 235 -24.47 -0.16 10.74
N LEU A 236 -23.50 -0.71 11.46
CA LEU A 236 -23.19 -0.33 12.84
C LEU A 236 -22.74 1.13 12.95
N CYS A 237 -21.84 1.58 12.06
CA CYS A 237 -21.38 2.97 12.02
C CYS A 237 -22.56 3.92 11.80
N THR A 238 -23.47 3.60 10.87
CA THR A 238 -24.67 4.41 10.59
C THR A 238 -25.62 4.44 11.81
N LYS A 239 -25.90 3.26 12.42
CA LYS A 239 -26.76 3.13 13.59
C LYS A 239 -26.32 4.01 14.77
N HIS A 240 -25.01 4.11 14.98
CA HIS A 240 -24.43 4.82 16.13
C HIS A 240 -23.91 6.23 15.79
N ASN A 241 -24.13 6.74 14.57
CA ASN A 241 -23.60 8.02 14.10
C ASN A 241 -22.08 8.11 14.32
N ILE A 242 -21.35 7.12 13.80
CA ILE A 242 -19.89 7.00 13.87
C ILE A 242 -19.37 6.96 12.43
N LEU A 243 -18.34 7.72 12.11
CA LEU A 243 -17.74 7.67 10.78
C LEU A 243 -17.00 6.36 10.57
N TRP A 244 -17.16 5.77 9.38
CA TRP A 244 -16.33 4.66 8.94
C TRP A 244 -15.19 5.18 8.05
N ILE A 245 -13.94 4.97 8.47
CA ILE A 245 -12.74 5.24 7.68
C ILE A 245 -12.26 3.92 7.10
N ALA A 246 -12.28 3.79 5.77
CA ALA A 246 -11.67 2.65 5.08
C ALA A 246 -10.23 3.00 4.66
N ASP A 247 -9.27 2.27 5.20
CA ASP A 247 -7.89 2.35 4.75
C ASP A 247 -7.65 1.40 3.57
N GLU A 248 -7.78 1.95 2.37
CA GLU A 248 -7.55 1.24 1.10
C GLU A 248 -6.14 1.49 0.53
N VAL A 249 -5.22 1.97 1.33
CA VAL A 249 -3.85 2.27 0.90
C VAL A 249 -3.16 1.05 0.31
N GLN A 250 -3.40 -0.15 0.86
CA GLN A 250 -2.83 -1.39 0.33
C GLN A 250 -3.82 -2.21 -0.50
N THR A 251 -5.09 -2.18 -0.15
CA THR A 251 -6.14 -3.04 -0.72
C THR A 251 -6.79 -2.47 -1.97
N GLY A 252 -6.77 -1.15 -2.11
CA GLY A 252 -7.37 -0.44 -3.23
C GLY A 252 -6.59 -0.52 -4.53
N LEU A 253 -7.09 0.21 -5.52
CA LEU A 253 -6.43 0.45 -6.79
C LEU A 253 -6.12 -0.86 -7.53
N ALA A 254 -7.18 -1.65 -7.70
CA ALA A 254 -7.21 -2.92 -8.43
C ALA A 254 -6.50 -4.11 -7.74
N ARG A 255 -5.75 -3.91 -6.66
CA ARG A 255 -4.95 -4.95 -6.00
C ARG A 255 -5.75 -6.22 -5.68
N THR A 256 -6.95 -6.06 -5.15
CA THR A 256 -7.81 -7.17 -4.71
C THR A 256 -8.72 -7.73 -5.81
N GLY A 257 -8.66 -7.20 -7.05
CA GLY A 257 -9.51 -7.63 -8.15
C GLY A 257 -10.78 -6.78 -8.35
N LYS A 258 -10.92 -5.72 -7.58
CA LYS A 258 -11.89 -4.63 -7.74
C LYS A 258 -11.13 -3.30 -7.62
N MET A 259 -11.73 -2.17 -8.06
CA MET A 259 -11.08 -0.87 -7.91
C MET A 259 -10.81 -0.56 -6.43
N LEU A 260 -11.78 -0.83 -5.57
CA LEU A 260 -11.65 -0.80 -4.11
C LEU A 260 -12.05 -2.15 -3.52
N ALA A 261 -11.46 -2.54 -2.39
CA ALA A 261 -11.85 -3.78 -1.73
C ALA A 261 -13.25 -3.71 -1.12
N VAL A 262 -13.71 -2.53 -0.70
CA VAL A 262 -15.09 -2.31 -0.24
C VAL A 262 -16.15 -2.58 -1.31
N ASP A 263 -15.79 -2.55 -2.60
CA ASP A 263 -16.69 -2.84 -3.72
C ASP A 263 -17.18 -4.28 -3.75
N TYR A 264 -16.52 -5.21 -3.05
CA TYR A 264 -16.97 -6.61 -2.96
C TYR A 264 -18.32 -6.72 -2.24
N GLU A 265 -18.58 -5.86 -1.28
CA GLU A 265 -19.82 -5.86 -0.51
C GLU A 265 -20.77 -4.71 -0.89
N GLY A 266 -20.42 -3.93 -1.91
CA GLY A 266 -21.24 -2.82 -2.42
C GLY A 266 -21.47 -1.73 -1.37
N VAL A 267 -20.52 -1.48 -0.50
CA VAL A 267 -20.63 -0.50 0.57
C VAL A 267 -19.63 0.65 0.37
N LYS A 268 -19.98 1.81 0.94
CA LYS A 268 -19.20 3.03 0.84
C LYS A 268 -18.81 3.54 2.23
N PRO A 269 -17.52 3.79 2.51
CA PRO A 269 -17.09 4.43 3.75
C PRO A 269 -17.44 5.93 3.74
N ASP A 270 -17.41 6.56 4.92
CA ASP A 270 -17.54 8.01 5.07
C ASP A 270 -16.24 8.72 4.67
N ILE A 271 -15.11 8.11 4.98
CA ILE A 271 -13.78 8.58 4.62
C ILE A 271 -13.01 7.43 3.95
N LEU A 272 -12.49 7.69 2.77
CA LEU A 272 -11.65 6.76 2.01
C LEU A 272 -10.21 7.27 1.97
N ILE A 273 -9.25 6.41 2.32
CA ILE A 273 -7.82 6.70 2.21
C ILE A 273 -7.22 5.90 1.07
N LEU A 274 -6.51 6.57 0.15
CA LEU A 274 -5.76 5.98 -0.95
C LEU A 274 -4.29 6.37 -0.88
N GLY A 275 -3.41 5.52 -1.37
CA GLY A 275 -1.96 5.75 -1.41
C GLY A 275 -1.24 4.71 -2.26
N LYS A 276 0.02 4.41 -1.94
CA LYS A 276 0.82 3.37 -2.63
C LYS A 276 0.67 3.40 -4.16
N ALA A 277 -0.13 2.49 -4.74
CA ALA A 277 -0.34 2.37 -6.18
C ALA A 277 -1.04 3.58 -6.84
N LEU A 278 -1.45 4.59 -6.06
CA LEU A 278 -2.02 5.83 -6.59
C LEU A 278 -1.05 6.55 -7.55
N SER A 279 0.24 6.33 -7.39
CA SER A 279 1.28 6.86 -8.27
C SER A 279 1.93 5.82 -9.20
N GLY A 280 1.48 4.57 -9.16
CA GLY A 280 2.15 3.49 -9.88
C GLY A 280 3.61 3.27 -9.50
N GLY A 281 3.99 3.66 -8.28
CA GLY A 281 5.36 3.52 -7.76
C GLY A 281 6.34 4.60 -8.22
N MET A 282 5.88 5.65 -8.93
CA MET A 282 6.77 6.67 -9.48
C MET A 282 7.02 7.86 -8.55
N TYR A 283 6.05 8.20 -7.69
CA TYR A 283 6.12 9.38 -6.82
C TYR A 283 5.23 9.18 -5.59
N PRO A 284 5.61 9.67 -4.40
CA PRO A 284 4.74 9.58 -3.23
C PRO A 284 3.47 10.40 -3.40
N VAL A 285 2.31 9.73 -3.47
CA VAL A 285 0.99 10.36 -3.56
C VAL A 285 0.01 9.58 -2.71
N SER A 286 -0.77 10.31 -1.92
CA SER A 286 -1.95 9.78 -1.22
C SER A 286 -3.10 10.77 -1.28
N ALA A 287 -4.28 10.30 -0.92
CA ALA A 287 -5.48 11.11 -0.95
C ALA A 287 -6.47 10.65 0.11
N VAL A 288 -7.21 11.61 0.66
CA VAL A 288 -8.36 11.38 1.54
C VAL A 288 -9.60 11.93 0.86
N LEU A 289 -10.62 11.09 0.69
CA LEU A 289 -11.89 11.48 0.08
C LEU A 289 -13.01 11.38 1.11
N ALA A 290 -13.92 12.36 1.10
CA ALA A 290 -15.06 12.41 2.00
C ALA A 290 -16.18 13.28 1.41
N SER A 291 -17.32 13.38 2.14
CA SER A 291 -18.39 14.31 1.83
C SER A 291 -18.03 15.77 2.15
N ASP A 292 -18.81 16.71 1.64
CA ASP A 292 -18.74 18.14 2.00
C ASP A 292 -18.85 18.34 3.52
N GLU A 293 -19.81 17.67 4.16
CA GLU A 293 -20.05 17.75 5.59
C GLU A 293 -18.81 17.44 6.42
N ILE A 294 -18.05 16.41 6.02
CA ILE A 294 -16.84 15.98 6.73
C ILE A 294 -15.64 16.84 6.33
N MET A 295 -15.39 16.99 5.04
CA MET A 295 -14.17 17.62 4.54
C MET A 295 -14.11 19.11 4.90
N LEU A 296 -15.24 19.81 4.85
CA LEU A 296 -15.32 21.25 5.10
C LEU A 296 -15.32 21.63 6.60
N THR A 297 -15.20 20.67 7.51
CA THR A 297 -14.95 20.95 8.93
C THR A 297 -13.56 21.53 9.15
N ILE A 298 -12.57 21.12 8.37
CA ILE A 298 -11.21 21.70 8.42
C ILE A 298 -11.23 23.04 7.66
N LYS A 299 -10.84 24.11 8.36
CA LYS A 299 -10.80 25.48 7.83
C LYS A 299 -9.40 25.87 7.37
N PRO A 300 -9.24 26.93 6.54
CA PRO A 300 -7.94 27.43 6.14
C PRO A 300 -6.99 27.63 7.33
N GLY A 301 -5.75 27.16 7.20
CA GLY A 301 -4.72 27.23 8.23
C GLY A 301 -4.72 26.09 9.26
N GLN A 302 -5.73 25.23 9.28
CA GLN A 302 -5.84 24.16 10.29
C GLN A 302 -5.16 22.84 9.88
N HIS A 303 -4.94 22.63 8.59
CA HIS A 303 -4.28 21.45 8.04
C HIS A 303 -3.65 21.77 6.69
N GLY A 304 -2.59 21.05 6.33
CA GLY A 304 -1.93 21.25 5.05
C GLY A 304 -0.67 20.42 4.87
N SER A 305 -0.12 20.52 3.67
CA SER A 305 1.14 19.91 3.26
C SER A 305 1.81 20.80 2.22
N THR A 306 3.13 20.93 2.28
CA THR A 306 3.88 21.65 1.24
C THR A 306 3.80 20.92 -0.11
N TYR A 307 3.85 19.60 -0.10
CA TYR A 307 3.87 18.78 -1.32
C TYR A 307 2.53 18.14 -1.69
N GLY A 308 1.57 18.03 -0.75
CA GLY A 308 0.25 17.46 -1.03
C GLY A 308 -0.47 18.22 -2.14
N GLY A 309 -0.87 17.51 -3.21
CA GLY A 309 -1.53 18.11 -4.37
C GLY A 309 -0.60 18.88 -5.32
N ASN A 310 0.71 18.60 -5.29
CA ASN A 310 1.63 19.19 -6.26
C ASN A 310 1.33 18.73 -7.69
N PRO A 311 1.57 19.57 -8.71
CA PRO A 311 1.23 19.28 -10.11
C PRO A 311 1.85 17.98 -10.61
N LEU A 312 3.09 17.68 -10.22
CA LEU A 312 3.79 16.48 -10.63
C LEU A 312 3.08 15.21 -10.12
N GLY A 313 2.80 15.16 -8.82
CA GLY A 313 2.09 14.04 -8.19
C GLY A 313 0.68 13.85 -8.74
N CYS A 314 -0.05 14.95 -9.02
CA CYS A 314 -1.39 14.90 -9.60
C CYS A 314 -1.40 14.28 -11.02
N LYS A 315 -0.49 14.69 -11.91
CA LYS A 315 -0.39 14.12 -13.28
C LYS A 315 0.03 12.66 -13.25
N VAL A 316 0.98 12.31 -12.39
CA VAL A 316 1.41 10.92 -12.19
C VAL A 316 0.24 10.05 -11.70
N ALA A 317 -0.54 10.54 -10.71
CA ALA A 317 -1.68 9.80 -10.17
C ALA A 317 -2.79 9.58 -11.21
N MET A 318 -3.15 10.61 -11.98
CA MET A 318 -4.14 10.46 -13.07
C MET A 318 -3.68 9.43 -14.10
N ALA A 319 -2.43 9.49 -14.55
CA ALA A 319 -1.88 8.52 -15.49
C ALA A 319 -1.88 7.09 -14.91
N ALA A 320 -1.54 6.94 -13.62
CA ALA A 320 -1.54 5.64 -12.95
C ALA A 320 -2.95 5.03 -12.84
N LEU A 321 -3.96 5.84 -12.57
CA LEU A 321 -5.36 5.42 -12.52
C LEU A 321 -5.91 5.07 -13.91
N ASP A 322 -5.52 5.82 -14.94
CA ASP A 322 -5.89 5.50 -16.32
C ASP A 322 -5.33 4.14 -16.74
N VAL A 323 -4.06 3.83 -16.41
CA VAL A 323 -3.46 2.52 -16.70
C VAL A 323 -4.26 1.39 -16.03
N LEU A 324 -4.70 1.54 -14.77
CA LEU A 324 -5.51 0.51 -14.11
C LEU A 324 -6.80 0.18 -14.88
N LYS A 325 -7.44 1.21 -15.45
CA LYS A 325 -8.70 1.06 -16.21
C LYS A 325 -8.48 0.55 -17.61
N GLU A 326 -7.57 1.17 -18.36
CA GLU A 326 -7.31 0.89 -19.77
C GLU A 326 -6.77 -0.54 -19.96
N GLU A 327 -5.88 -1.00 -19.07
CA GLU A 327 -5.30 -2.34 -19.10
C GLU A 327 -6.11 -3.37 -18.32
N LYS A 328 -7.27 -2.98 -17.76
CA LYS A 328 -8.20 -3.86 -17.02
C LYS A 328 -7.50 -4.66 -15.91
N LEU A 329 -6.62 -3.97 -15.16
CA LEU A 329 -5.77 -4.62 -14.17
C LEU A 329 -6.55 -5.22 -12.98
N ALA A 330 -7.74 -4.69 -12.68
CA ALA A 330 -8.62 -5.28 -11.66
C ALA A 330 -9.14 -6.67 -12.09
N GLU A 331 -9.64 -6.79 -13.32
CA GLU A 331 -10.13 -8.04 -13.87
C GLU A 331 -9.00 -9.08 -13.98
N ASN A 332 -7.80 -8.64 -14.40
CA ASN A 332 -6.63 -9.50 -14.45
C ASN A 332 -6.26 -10.01 -13.05
N ALA A 333 -6.20 -9.12 -12.06
CA ALA A 333 -5.91 -9.47 -10.67
C ALA A 333 -6.94 -10.44 -10.09
N PHE A 334 -8.23 -10.25 -10.40
CA PHE A 334 -9.30 -11.16 -9.97
C PHE A 334 -9.11 -12.56 -10.57
N LYS A 335 -8.94 -12.65 -11.88
CA LYS A 335 -8.79 -13.92 -12.60
C LYS A 335 -7.55 -14.68 -12.14
N LEU A 336 -6.40 -14.01 -12.16
CA LEU A 336 -5.12 -14.63 -11.82
C LEU A 336 -5.04 -15.00 -10.34
N GLY A 337 -5.57 -14.15 -9.45
CA GLY A 337 -5.58 -14.44 -8.03
C GLY A 337 -6.43 -15.65 -7.65
N ASN A 338 -7.59 -15.83 -8.30
CA ASN A 338 -8.43 -17.01 -8.10
C ASN A 338 -7.72 -18.29 -8.62
N HIS A 339 -7.10 -18.22 -9.79
CA HIS A 339 -6.31 -19.31 -10.35
C HIS A 339 -5.16 -19.71 -9.41
N PHE A 340 -4.36 -18.76 -8.97
CA PHE A 340 -3.25 -18.98 -8.03
C PHE A 340 -3.71 -19.66 -6.73
N ARG A 341 -4.74 -19.11 -6.08
CA ARG A 341 -5.23 -19.68 -4.81
C ARG A 341 -5.80 -21.09 -4.97
N ALA A 342 -6.55 -21.36 -6.03
CA ALA A 342 -7.08 -22.69 -6.29
C ALA A 342 -5.95 -23.73 -6.48
N ASP A 343 -4.90 -23.36 -7.20
CA ASP A 343 -3.75 -24.23 -7.45
C ASP A 343 -2.90 -24.44 -6.18
N MET A 344 -2.63 -23.38 -5.44
CA MET A 344 -1.90 -23.47 -4.17
C MET A 344 -2.71 -24.19 -3.08
N GLN A 345 -4.03 -24.04 -3.02
CA GLN A 345 -4.87 -24.80 -2.08
C GLN A 345 -4.85 -26.30 -2.37
N LYS A 346 -4.84 -26.67 -3.66
CA LYS A 346 -4.65 -28.08 -4.06
C LYS A 346 -3.28 -28.60 -3.64
N PHE A 347 -2.23 -27.81 -3.81
CA PHE A 347 -0.89 -28.19 -3.36
C PHE A 347 -0.83 -28.31 -1.82
N ALA A 348 -1.43 -27.38 -1.08
CA ALA A 348 -1.47 -27.42 0.38
C ALA A 348 -2.10 -28.70 0.95
N SER A 349 -3.07 -29.31 0.22
CA SER A 349 -3.72 -30.56 0.68
C SER A 349 -2.78 -31.78 0.75
N THR A 350 -1.62 -31.70 0.12
CA THR A 350 -0.61 -32.76 0.08
C THR A 350 0.75 -32.34 0.65
N SER A 351 0.94 -31.06 0.91
CA SER A 351 2.20 -30.50 1.43
C SER A 351 2.28 -30.61 2.94
N SER A 352 3.45 -30.96 3.45
CA SER A 352 3.77 -30.94 4.87
C SER A 352 4.32 -29.58 5.35
N VAL A 353 4.70 -28.71 4.41
CA VAL A 353 5.30 -27.38 4.66
C VAL A 353 4.29 -26.25 4.49
N LEU A 354 3.33 -26.39 3.56
CA LEU A 354 2.31 -25.40 3.31
C LEU A 354 1.01 -25.70 4.07
N GLU A 355 0.71 -24.90 5.09
CA GLU A 355 -0.54 -25.02 5.86
C GLU A 355 -1.75 -24.51 5.06
N GLY A 356 -1.58 -23.43 4.28
CA GLY A 356 -2.67 -22.86 3.50
C GLY A 356 -2.31 -21.62 2.71
N VAL A 357 -3.28 -21.15 1.94
CA VAL A 357 -3.21 -19.91 1.16
C VAL A 357 -4.47 -19.09 1.40
N ARG A 358 -4.30 -17.77 1.53
CA ARG A 358 -5.41 -16.82 1.67
C ARG A 358 -5.16 -15.55 0.87
N GLY A 359 -6.22 -14.80 0.57
CA GLY A 359 -6.09 -13.55 -0.16
C GLY A 359 -7.31 -13.23 -1.00
N ARG A 360 -7.22 -12.11 -1.73
CA ARG A 360 -8.23 -11.66 -2.69
C ARG A 360 -7.54 -10.93 -3.85
N GLY A 361 -7.92 -11.22 -5.10
CA GLY A 361 -7.17 -10.75 -6.26
C GLY A 361 -5.71 -11.22 -6.23
N LEU A 362 -4.77 -10.34 -6.52
CA LEU A 362 -3.33 -10.60 -6.42
C LEU A 362 -2.73 -10.06 -5.10
N LEU A 363 -3.51 -9.96 -4.05
CA LEU A 363 -3.05 -9.79 -2.67
C LEU A 363 -3.20 -11.13 -1.97
N ASN A 364 -2.11 -11.91 -1.87
CA ASN A 364 -2.13 -13.25 -1.32
C ASN A 364 -1.06 -13.44 -0.24
N ALA A 365 -1.26 -14.44 0.59
CA ALA A 365 -0.26 -14.96 1.51
C ALA A 365 -0.32 -16.49 1.54
N ILE A 366 0.83 -17.11 1.70
CA ILE A 366 0.96 -18.52 2.05
C ILE A 366 1.40 -18.62 3.50
N ILE A 367 0.84 -19.58 4.21
CA ILE A 367 1.11 -19.86 5.61
C ILE A 367 1.99 -21.12 5.67
N ILE A 368 3.17 -20.97 6.26
CA ILE A 368 4.16 -22.03 6.37
C ILE A 368 3.98 -22.74 7.72
N THR A 369 3.98 -24.05 7.71
CA THR A 369 3.92 -24.86 8.93
C THR A 369 5.19 -24.65 9.75
N GLU A 370 5.05 -24.24 11.03
CA GLU A 370 6.18 -24.07 11.92
C GLU A 370 6.58 -25.41 12.54
N ARG A 371 7.75 -25.94 12.17
CA ARG A 371 8.36 -27.14 12.75
C ARG A 371 9.86 -26.93 12.93
N PRO A 372 10.46 -27.41 14.02
CA PRO A 372 11.89 -27.22 14.29
C PRO A 372 12.85 -27.75 13.19
N SER A 373 12.41 -28.75 12.43
CA SER A 373 13.19 -29.37 11.35
C SER A 373 13.00 -28.72 9.98
N GLN A 374 12.08 -27.75 9.84
CA GLN A 374 11.77 -27.10 8.58
C GLN A 374 12.43 -25.72 8.46
N PRO A 375 12.75 -25.26 7.25
CA PRO A 375 13.26 -23.92 7.03
C PRO A 375 12.21 -22.88 7.42
N SER A 376 12.68 -21.79 8.04
CA SER A 376 11.83 -20.65 8.34
C SER A 376 11.29 -19.99 7.07
N ALA A 377 10.20 -19.20 7.18
CA ALA A 377 9.69 -18.41 6.05
C ALA A 377 10.76 -17.47 5.48
N TRP A 378 11.70 -16.98 6.30
CA TRP A 378 12.86 -16.22 5.85
C TRP A 378 13.77 -17.05 4.94
N GLN A 379 14.14 -18.26 5.36
CA GLN A 379 14.97 -19.15 4.55
C GLN A 379 14.28 -19.53 3.24
N LEU A 380 12.98 -19.79 3.28
CA LEU A 380 12.21 -20.05 2.05
C LEU A 380 12.23 -18.85 1.09
N CYS A 381 12.18 -17.61 1.60
CA CYS A 381 12.32 -16.42 0.77
C CYS A 381 13.72 -16.28 0.16
N LEU A 382 14.78 -16.71 0.85
CA LEU A 382 16.12 -16.79 0.27
C LEU A 382 16.20 -17.84 -0.84
N ASN A 383 15.62 -19.02 -0.63
CA ASN A 383 15.56 -20.09 -1.64
C ASN A 383 14.74 -19.66 -2.88
N LEU A 384 13.62 -18.95 -2.68
CA LEU A 384 12.86 -18.34 -3.77
C LEU A 384 13.71 -17.32 -4.56
N ALA A 385 14.50 -16.50 -3.89
CA ALA A 385 15.38 -15.53 -4.54
C ALA A 385 16.47 -16.24 -5.36
N GLU A 386 17.01 -17.36 -4.89
CA GLU A 386 17.94 -18.18 -5.68
C GLU A 386 17.32 -18.67 -6.98
N LYS A 387 16.04 -19.04 -6.96
CA LYS A 387 15.26 -19.46 -8.14
C LYS A 387 14.63 -18.30 -8.95
N GLY A 388 14.97 -17.04 -8.61
CA GLY A 388 14.53 -15.87 -9.40
C GLY A 388 13.15 -15.32 -9.04
N LEU A 389 12.67 -15.53 -7.81
CA LEU A 389 11.41 -14.95 -7.31
C LEU A 389 11.68 -14.22 -5.97
N LEU A 390 11.30 -12.93 -5.90
CA LEU A 390 11.46 -12.13 -4.70
C LEU A 390 10.15 -12.00 -3.94
N ALA A 391 10.10 -12.57 -2.75
CA ALA A 391 9.01 -12.42 -1.78
C ALA A 391 9.60 -12.11 -0.40
N LYS A 392 8.78 -11.69 0.55
CA LYS A 392 9.24 -11.39 1.91
C LYS A 392 8.28 -11.92 2.95
N PRO A 393 8.80 -12.51 4.05
CA PRO A 393 7.95 -12.97 5.14
C PRO A 393 7.42 -11.81 5.98
N THR A 394 6.33 -12.07 6.70
CA THR A 394 5.74 -11.21 7.73
C THR A 394 5.25 -12.08 8.88
N HIS A 395 5.30 -11.57 10.11
CA HIS A 395 4.80 -12.28 11.30
C HIS A 395 5.21 -13.77 11.39
N GLY A 396 6.51 -14.03 11.28
CA GLY A 396 7.10 -15.36 11.48
C GLY A 396 6.93 -16.29 10.27
N ASN A 397 5.79 -16.94 10.14
CA ASN A 397 5.56 -18.04 9.19
C ASN A 397 4.72 -17.68 7.96
N ILE A 398 4.43 -16.40 7.72
CA ILE A 398 3.60 -15.96 6.60
C ILE A 398 4.48 -15.34 5.51
N ILE A 399 4.33 -15.77 4.26
CA ILE A 399 4.99 -15.17 3.10
C ILE A 399 3.93 -14.44 2.27
N ARG A 400 4.09 -13.12 2.11
CA ARG A 400 3.19 -12.32 1.27
C ARG A 400 3.59 -12.41 -0.19
N LEU A 401 2.59 -12.56 -1.05
CA LEU A 401 2.71 -12.73 -2.49
C LEU A 401 1.79 -11.73 -3.18
N ALA A 402 2.36 -10.62 -3.64
CA ALA A 402 1.62 -9.50 -4.22
C ALA A 402 2.35 -8.97 -5.47
N PRO A 403 2.40 -9.75 -6.59
CA PRO A 403 3.09 -9.32 -7.80
C PRO A 403 2.40 -8.12 -8.46
N PRO A 404 3.07 -7.37 -9.37
CA PRO A 404 2.43 -6.37 -10.20
C PRO A 404 1.24 -6.95 -10.99
N LEU A 405 0.17 -6.16 -11.14
CA LEU A 405 -1.09 -6.62 -11.74
C LEU A 405 -1.02 -6.80 -13.26
N CYS A 406 0.05 -6.32 -13.90
CA CYS A 406 0.33 -6.52 -15.33
C CYS A 406 0.90 -7.92 -15.65
N MET A 407 1.03 -8.79 -14.66
CA MET A 407 1.50 -10.18 -14.84
C MET A 407 0.57 -10.96 -15.77
N THR A 408 1.14 -11.79 -16.66
CA THR A 408 0.38 -12.70 -17.51
C THR A 408 0.10 -14.02 -16.80
N ALA A 409 -0.85 -14.80 -17.31
CA ALA A 409 -1.17 -16.13 -16.77
C ALA A 409 0.05 -17.06 -16.81
N THR A 410 0.75 -17.13 -17.95
CA THR A 410 1.98 -17.93 -18.11
C THR A 410 3.04 -17.53 -17.07
N GLN A 411 3.28 -16.23 -16.88
CA GLN A 411 4.24 -15.76 -15.88
C GLN A 411 3.84 -16.16 -14.45
N LEU A 412 2.54 -16.12 -14.14
CA LEU A 412 2.05 -16.58 -12.85
C LEU A 412 2.22 -18.08 -12.66
N ASP A 413 1.95 -18.88 -13.71
CA ASP A 413 2.15 -20.33 -13.67
C ASP A 413 3.62 -20.70 -13.47
N ASP A 414 4.55 -20.02 -14.18
CA ASP A 414 6.00 -20.17 -13.98
C ASP A 414 6.39 -19.87 -12.52
N CYS A 415 5.90 -18.76 -11.98
CA CYS A 415 6.16 -18.37 -10.59
C CYS A 415 5.55 -19.35 -9.58
N THR A 416 4.35 -19.84 -9.84
CA THR A 416 3.69 -20.84 -8.99
C THR A 416 4.47 -22.16 -8.98
N ALA A 417 5.03 -22.56 -10.12
CA ALA A 417 5.93 -23.72 -10.21
C ALA A 417 7.18 -23.53 -9.36
N ILE A 418 7.83 -22.36 -9.43
CA ILE A 418 8.98 -22.01 -8.58
C ILE A 418 8.62 -22.10 -7.08
N ILE A 419 7.48 -21.55 -6.69
CA ILE A 419 7.03 -21.59 -5.29
C ILE A 419 6.84 -23.04 -4.83
N LYS A 420 6.15 -23.86 -5.61
CA LYS A 420 5.92 -25.28 -5.30
C LYS A 420 7.23 -26.07 -5.23
N GLU A 421 8.16 -25.83 -6.15
CA GLU A 421 9.48 -26.48 -6.15
C GLU A 421 10.23 -26.19 -4.85
N VAL A 422 10.33 -24.91 -4.43
CA VAL A 422 10.99 -24.52 -3.18
C VAL A 422 10.32 -25.15 -1.95
N LEU A 423 8.97 -25.20 -1.93
CA LEU A 423 8.23 -25.82 -0.83
C LEU A 423 8.44 -27.35 -0.79
N THR A 424 8.48 -28.02 -1.96
CA THR A 424 8.73 -29.46 -2.05
C THR A 424 10.15 -29.81 -1.62
N GLU A 425 11.16 -29.00 -2.01
CA GLU A 425 12.54 -29.17 -1.53
C GLU A 425 12.67 -29.01 0.00
N ALA A 426 11.80 -28.22 0.60
CA ALA A 426 11.75 -28.02 2.05
C ALA A 426 11.06 -29.18 2.81
N GLU A 427 10.39 -30.10 2.12
CA GLU A 427 9.78 -31.30 2.70
C GLU A 427 10.78 -32.46 2.85
N ALA A 428 11.90 -32.41 2.09
CA ALA A 428 12.94 -33.44 2.10
C ALA A 428 13.91 -33.26 3.27
#